data_e9c838c694032d4bd9deff51168918c4
#
_entry.id   e9c838c694032d4bd9deff51168918c4
#
_cell.length_a   1.000
_cell.length_b   1.000
_cell.length_c   1.000
_cell.angle_alpha   90.00
_cell.angle_beta   90.00
_cell.angle_gamma   90.00
#
_symmetry.space_group_name_H-M   'P 1'
#
loop_
_entity.id
_entity.type
_entity.pdbx_description
1 polymer ?
#
loop_
_entity_poly.entity_id
_entity_poly.type
_entity_poly.pdbx_seq_one_letter_code
_entity_poly.pdbx_strand_id
1 'polypeptide(L)'
;MTIALVFLWKAQFVLVRYFAQDDIVNLDLARRSGLWWRYVTLLSGGQLTPGLRVLAWVLARASLYDWPVAAGLLVALMGCASLAAFRVLRTLLGDRPVILVPLIVFLLSPIVMPDLGGWWAGMREVPLQLATLLAIDAHVRYVRSGRQRELVTAAGWLVFGLLFSAQAVFLPLLLFAITSAFLVGAPSWRGGVALAARRFAPAWRWYGIVLVCYAVTYLSALSSAGPRTVSGPMWKLALTGLAGGPWAWHPVGPGLLYAMAFPSAALIVAVALVVVVTVALSVWARPVAWRAWLILCAWLFLGDPAAVLAICVGLAFFPLAGDLVPAVAWPRRALTVRSFCLVLGTLFIAGSVWSDQAYENVTNGYPEIAAYLSNAGRAVALAEPGTNVLDQPVPAPLVSPAFGLDGYESVVIGPLTDRLRWVERLRGTIAGLKMFGPDGRLYPTLIYGVRSPRRREPGLAACWPRLGRRVTVRFARRTGVRDRTLQLNYIWAGVPARVEVRYGSLAGWIRLVPGLHNAYLPVRGRVRSVTVYGAVSHLCVGGAEAGVPVPL
;
A
#
# COMPACT_ATOMS: atom_id res chain seq x y z
N MET A 1 28.99 13.22 3.18
CA MET A 1 28.48 13.17 4.56
C MET A 1 26.99 13.51 4.61
N THR A 2 26.53 14.70 4.18
CA THR A 2 25.11 15.13 4.24
C THR A 2 24.15 14.17 3.55
N ILE A 3 24.48 13.66 2.33
CA ILE A 3 23.64 12.69 1.59
C ILE A 3 23.43 11.41 2.42
N ALA A 4 24.51 10.88 2.99
CA ALA A 4 24.45 9.67 3.79
C ALA A 4 23.61 9.84 5.05
N LEU A 5 23.71 10.98 5.75
CA LEU A 5 22.92 11.26 6.95
C LEU A 5 21.43 11.35 6.65
N VAL A 6 21.03 12.09 5.62
CA VAL A 6 19.62 12.23 5.23
C VAL A 6 19.08 10.91 4.72
N PHE A 7 19.85 10.16 3.95
CA PHE A 7 19.48 8.83 3.47
C PHE A 7 19.24 7.86 4.64
N LEU A 8 20.18 7.78 5.59
CA LEU A 8 20.05 6.91 6.77
C LEU A 8 18.83 7.29 7.62
N TRP A 9 18.59 8.60 7.78
CA TRP A 9 17.41 9.08 8.48
C TRP A 9 16.10 8.66 7.81
N LYS A 10 15.96 8.82 6.46
CA LYS A 10 14.77 8.34 5.74
C LYS A 10 14.67 6.82 5.69
N ALA A 11 15.78 6.11 5.63
CA ALA A 11 15.78 4.64 5.67
C ALA A 11 15.19 4.10 6.99
N GLN A 12 15.36 4.81 8.10
CA GLN A 12 14.76 4.41 9.39
C GLN A 12 13.23 4.32 9.29
N PHE A 13 12.57 5.25 8.59
CA PHE A 13 11.11 5.21 8.41
C PHE A 13 10.64 3.95 7.68
N VAL A 14 11.43 3.45 6.73
CA VAL A 14 11.13 2.21 6.02
C VAL A 14 11.38 0.99 6.92
N LEU A 15 12.49 1.00 7.68
CA LEU A 15 12.91 -0.16 8.47
C LEU A 15 11.98 -0.47 9.65
N VAL A 16 11.30 0.55 10.22
CA VAL A 16 10.39 0.37 11.36
C VAL A 16 8.97 -0.03 10.95
N ARG A 17 8.66 -0.05 9.66
CA ARG A 17 7.35 -0.40 9.12
C ARG A 17 7.16 -1.91 8.98
N TYR A 18 6.02 -2.31 8.44
CA TYR A 18 5.71 -3.69 8.14
C TYR A 18 4.72 -3.77 6.96
N PHE A 19 4.52 -4.98 6.42
CA PHE A 19 3.51 -5.23 5.39
C PHE A 19 2.11 -4.95 5.92
N ALA A 20 1.32 -4.26 5.12
CA ALA A 20 -0.06 -3.92 5.47
C ALA A 20 -0.93 -3.77 4.22
N GLN A 21 -2.24 -3.96 4.41
CA GLN A 21 -3.24 -3.66 3.39
C GLN A 21 -2.95 -4.36 2.05
N ASP A 22 -2.77 -3.57 1.00
CA ASP A 22 -2.49 -4.02 -0.36
C ASP A 22 -1.17 -4.80 -0.51
N ASP A 23 -0.18 -4.59 0.37
CA ASP A 23 1.03 -5.41 0.40
C ASP A 23 0.69 -6.88 0.63
N ILE A 24 -0.13 -7.16 1.65
CA ILE A 24 -0.52 -8.51 2.05
C ILE A 24 -1.35 -9.17 0.96
N VAL A 25 -2.36 -8.44 0.43
CA VAL A 25 -3.24 -8.94 -0.62
C VAL A 25 -2.45 -9.28 -1.89
N ASN A 26 -1.51 -8.42 -2.29
CA ASN A 26 -0.71 -8.65 -3.48
C ASN A 26 0.33 -9.76 -3.30
N LEU A 27 0.92 -9.93 -2.10
CA LEU A 27 1.83 -11.03 -1.79
C LEU A 27 1.11 -12.38 -1.77
N ASP A 28 -0.10 -12.45 -1.18
CA ASP A 28 -0.90 -13.65 -1.21
C ASP A 28 -1.31 -14.02 -2.64
N LEU A 29 -1.79 -13.05 -3.42
CA LEU A 29 -2.10 -13.25 -4.83
C LEU A 29 -0.87 -13.75 -5.62
N ALA A 30 0.31 -13.17 -5.35
CA ALA A 30 1.57 -13.59 -5.95
C ALA A 30 1.92 -15.04 -5.61
N ARG A 31 1.69 -15.45 -4.36
CA ARG A 31 1.96 -16.82 -3.89
C ARG A 31 1.05 -17.85 -4.55
N ARG A 32 -0.26 -17.56 -4.64
CA ARG A 32 -1.24 -18.48 -5.24
C ARG A 32 -1.11 -18.56 -6.77
N SER A 33 -0.54 -17.55 -7.40
CA SER A 33 -0.42 -17.47 -8.85
C SER A 33 0.87 -18.13 -9.34
N GLY A 34 0.80 -18.81 -10.50
CA GLY A 34 1.99 -19.13 -11.28
C GLY A 34 2.55 -17.88 -11.95
N LEU A 35 3.84 -17.91 -12.36
CA LEU A 35 4.45 -16.83 -13.14
C LEU A 35 4.00 -16.90 -14.61
N TRP A 36 2.69 -16.85 -14.84
CA TRP A 36 2.07 -16.86 -16.14
C TRP A 36 1.85 -15.43 -16.65
N TRP A 37 1.78 -15.28 -17.96
CA TRP A 37 1.50 -14.00 -18.60
C TRP A 37 0.28 -13.28 -17.99
N ARG A 38 -0.80 -14.01 -17.73
CA ARG A 38 -2.01 -13.49 -17.10
C ARG A 38 -1.78 -12.86 -15.73
N TYR A 39 -0.90 -13.42 -14.90
CA TYR A 39 -0.55 -12.84 -13.60
C TYR A 39 0.33 -11.60 -13.75
N VAL A 40 1.34 -11.67 -14.61
CA VAL A 40 2.31 -10.59 -14.84
C VAL A 40 1.61 -9.34 -15.42
N THR A 41 0.59 -9.53 -16.26
CA THR A 41 -0.18 -8.44 -16.86
C THR A 41 -1.44 -8.06 -16.09
N LEU A 42 -1.71 -8.65 -14.92
CA LEU A 42 -2.86 -8.30 -14.10
C LEU A 42 -2.76 -6.84 -13.61
N LEU A 43 -3.79 -6.06 -13.89
CA LEU A 43 -3.85 -4.66 -13.47
C LEU A 43 -4.03 -4.54 -11.96
N SER A 44 -3.30 -3.63 -11.32
CA SER A 44 -3.43 -3.26 -9.92
C SER A 44 -3.83 -1.80 -9.82
N GLY A 45 -5.02 -1.51 -9.27
CA GLY A 45 -5.54 -0.14 -9.22
C GLY A 45 -5.65 0.52 -10.61
N GLY A 46 -5.84 -0.27 -11.68
CA GLY A 46 -5.87 0.20 -13.06
C GLY A 46 -4.49 0.45 -13.68
N GLN A 47 -3.40 0.06 -13.02
CA GLN A 47 -2.03 0.21 -13.53
C GLN A 47 -1.44 -1.15 -13.95
N LEU A 48 -0.73 -1.16 -15.06
CA LEU A 48 0.06 -2.30 -15.53
C LEU A 48 1.49 -2.16 -14.98
N THR A 49 1.88 -3.06 -14.09
CA THR A 49 3.16 -3.04 -13.38
C THR A 49 3.83 -4.42 -13.38
N PRO A 50 4.23 -4.93 -14.54
CA PRO A 50 4.70 -6.31 -14.67
C PRO A 50 5.96 -6.63 -13.86
N GLY A 51 6.91 -5.71 -13.76
CA GLY A 51 8.12 -5.87 -12.96
C GLY A 51 7.83 -5.98 -11.47
N LEU A 52 6.91 -5.15 -10.96
CA LEU A 52 6.46 -5.22 -9.57
C LEU A 52 5.76 -6.56 -9.27
N ARG A 53 4.94 -7.07 -10.20
CA ARG A 53 4.31 -8.39 -10.10
C ARG A 53 5.33 -9.53 -10.01
N VAL A 54 6.34 -9.51 -10.89
CA VAL A 54 7.43 -10.50 -10.85
C VAL A 54 8.19 -10.43 -9.54
N LEU A 55 8.50 -9.23 -9.07
CA LEU A 55 9.21 -9.03 -7.81
C LEU A 55 8.40 -9.53 -6.61
N ALA A 56 7.10 -9.23 -6.55
CA ALA A 56 6.20 -9.74 -5.53
C ALA A 56 6.12 -11.29 -5.57
N TRP A 57 6.12 -11.89 -6.77
CA TRP A 57 6.13 -13.33 -6.94
C TRP A 57 7.41 -13.98 -6.39
N VAL A 58 8.57 -13.36 -6.62
CA VAL A 58 9.85 -13.81 -6.07
C VAL A 58 9.85 -13.67 -4.54
N LEU A 59 9.48 -12.51 -4.02
CA LEU A 59 9.44 -12.25 -2.58
C LEU A 59 8.50 -13.21 -1.84
N ALA A 60 7.29 -13.43 -2.39
CA ALA A 60 6.30 -14.31 -1.77
C ALA A 60 6.75 -15.78 -1.67
N ARG A 61 7.74 -16.22 -2.49
CA ARG A 61 8.29 -17.58 -2.46
C ARG A 61 9.60 -17.69 -1.72
N ALA A 62 10.44 -16.66 -1.78
CA ALA A 62 11.74 -16.66 -1.13
C ALA A 62 11.63 -16.35 0.37
N SER A 63 10.75 -15.42 0.75
CA SER A 63 10.71 -14.89 2.12
C SER A 63 9.36 -14.21 2.41
N LEU A 64 8.28 -15.00 2.46
CA LEU A 64 6.94 -14.48 2.70
C LEU A 64 6.88 -13.77 4.07
N TYR A 65 6.41 -12.52 4.06
CA TYR A 65 6.30 -11.64 5.24
C TYR A 65 7.62 -11.35 5.97
N ASP A 66 8.76 -11.55 5.30
CA ASP A 66 10.08 -11.14 5.80
C ASP A 66 10.31 -9.65 5.48
N TRP A 67 9.94 -8.79 6.41
CA TRP A 67 10.08 -7.35 6.24
C TRP A 67 11.53 -6.88 6.06
N PRO A 68 12.53 -7.34 6.82
CA PRO A 68 13.94 -7.01 6.59
C PRO A 68 14.40 -7.18 5.14
N VAL A 69 14.03 -8.25 4.47
CA VAL A 69 14.37 -8.48 3.06
C VAL A 69 13.65 -7.49 2.14
N ALA A 70 12.36 -7.30 2.35
CA ALA A 70 11.55 -6.38 1.55
C ALA A 70 11.98 -4.91 1.73
N ALA A 71 12.19 -4.50 2.98
CA ALA A 71 12.68 -3.17 3.35
C ALA A 71 14.10 -2.92 2.84
N GLY A 72 14.99 -3.91 2.96
CA GLY A 72 16.36 -3.83 2.46
C GLY A 72 16.42 -3.55 0.96
N LEU A 73 15.57 -4.20 0.18
CA LEU A 73 15.46 -3.94 -1.26
C LEU A 73 14.97 -2.51 -1.55
N LEU A 74 13.93 -2.05 -0.83
CA LEU A 74 13.41 -0.69 -1.00
C LEU A 74 14.45 0.36 -0.62
N VAL A 75 15.15 0.19 0.49
CA VAL A 75 16.24 1.07 0.94
C VAL A 75 17.40 1.09 -0.07
N ALA A 76 17.78 -0.06 -0.63
CA ALA A 76 18.81 -0.13 -1.67
C ALA A 76 18.40 0.68 -2.93
N LEU A 77 17.15 0.55 -3.37
CA LEU A 77 16.63 1.34 -4.50
C LEU A 77 16.57 2.84 -4.20
N MET A 78 16.20 3.23 -2.97
CA MET A 78 16.28 4.64 -2.53
C MET A 78 17.72 5.18 -2.59
N GLY A 79 18.69 4.35 -2.19
CA GLY A 79 20.12 4.69 -2.33
C GLY A 79 20.53 4.90 -3.79
N CYS A 80 20.12 3.99 -4.66
CA CYS A 80 20.35 4.11 -6.11
C CYS A 80 19.69 5.37 -6.70
N ALA A 81 18.45 5.70 -6.30
CA ALA A 81 17.75 6.92 -6.73
C ALA A 81 18.47 8.19 -6.24
N SER A 82 18.99 8.19 -5.00
CA SER A 82 19.77 9.30 -4.44
C SER A 82 21.08 9.54 -5.20
N LEU A 83 21.77 8.47 -5.57
CA LEU A 83 22.98 8.54 -6.40
C LEU A 83 22.66 8.98 -7.85
N ALA A 84 21.52 8.51 -8.38
CA ALA A 84 21.04 8.94 -9.70
C ALA A 84 20.68 10.43 -9.72
N ALA A 85 20.06 10.94 -8.64
CA ALA A 85 19.78 12.37 -8.49
C ALA A 85 21.06 13.20 -8.48
N PHE A 86 22.05 12.80 -7.71
CA PHE A 86 23.36 13.46 -7.73
C PHE A 86 24.00 13.44 -9.12
N ARG A 87 23.97 12.28 -9.80
CA ARG A 87 24.55 12.12 -11.13
C ARG A 87 23.87 12.99 -12.19
N VAL A 88 22.52 13.01 -12.25
CA VAL A 88 21.79 13.83 -13.23
C VAL A 88 22.00 15.32 -12.99
N LEU A 89 22.01 15.75 -11.72
CA LEU A 89 22.28 17.13 -11.36
C LEU A 89 23.71 17.56 -11.76
N ARG A 90 24.69 16.68 -11.57
CA ARG A 90 26.06 16.88 -12.04
C ARG A 90 26.12 16.96 -13.56
N THR A 91 25.41 16.12 -14.28
CA THR A 91 25.33 16.17 -15.73
C THR A 91 24.71 17.49 -16.22
N LEU A 92 23.65 17.98 -15.54
CA LEU A 92 22.96 19.22 -15.92
C LEU A 92 23.75 20.49 -15.55
N LEU A 93 24.25 20.57 -14.31
CA LEU A 93 24.78 21.80 -13.70
C LEU A 93 26.32 21.84 -13.63
N GLY A 94 27.00 20.72 -13.96
CA GLY A 94 28.48 20.59 -13.83
C GLY A 94 28.91 20.31 -12.38
N ASP A 95 30.22 20.21 -12.17
CA ASP A 95 30.84 19.95 -10.86
C ASP A 95 30.89 21.22 -10.00
N ARG A 96 29.76 21.71 -9.55
CA ARG A 96 29.61 22.93 -8.75
C ARG A 96 28.92 22.62 -7.41
N PRO A 97 29.31 23.30 -6.30
CA PRO A 97 28.65 23.09 -5.00
C PRO A 97 27.15 23.37 -5.01
N VAL A 98 26.66 24.18 -5.95
CA VAL A 98 25.24 24.50 -6.12
C VAL A 98 24.34 23.29 -6.37
N ILE A 99 24.91 22.15 -6.79
CA ILE A 99 24.20 20.87 -6.94
C ILE A 99 23.55 20.44 -5.61
N LEU A 100 24.15 20.82 -4.48
CA LEU A 100 23.64 20.45 -3.16
C LEU A 100 22.23 20.99 -2.90
N VAL A 101 21.86 22.15 -3.48
CA VAL A 101 20.53 22.76 -3.28
C VAL A 101 19.42 21.85 -3.83
N PRO A 102 19.38 21.56 -5.15
CA PRO A 102 18.36 20.66 -5.69
C PRO A 102 18.47 19.23 -5.16
N LEU A 103 19.67 18.78 -4.80
CA LEU A 103 19.85 17.46 -4.19
C LEU A 103 19.21 17.37 -2.79
N ILE A 104 19.36 18.39 -1.96
CA ILE A 104 18.69 18.48 -0.65
C ILE A 104 17.17 18.52 -0.83
N VAL A 105 16.68 19.26 -1.84
CA VAL A 105 15.25 19.29 -2.19
C VAL A 105 14.74 17.89 -2.53
N PHE A 106 15.48 17.10 -3.30
CA PHE A 106 15.11 15.72 -3.60
C PHE A 106 15.11 14.84 -2.36
N LEU A 107 16.22 14.85 -1.60
CA LEU A 107 16.42 13.95 -0.47
C LEU A 107 15.43 14.21 0.68
N LEU A 108 15.10 15.48 0.95
CA LEU A 108 14.25 15.89 2.06
C LEU A 108 12.78 16.07 1.67
N SER A 109 12.43 15.96 0.37
CA SER A 109 11.05 16.16 -0.05
C SER A 109 10.07 15.26 0.74
N PRO A 110 9.06 15.83 1.42
CA PRO A 110 8.06 15.04 2.15
C PRO A 110 6.99 14.44 1.23
N ILE A 111 7.00 14.79 -0.06
CA ILE A 111 6.04 14.31 -1.06
C ILE A 111 6.11 12.78 -1.18
N VAL A 112 7.29 12.19 -0.97
CA VAL A 112 7.50 10.74 -1.08
C VAL A 112 7.06 9.94 0.16
N MET A 113 6.71 10.59 1.28
CA MET A 113 6.39 9.89 2.53
C MET A 113 5.17 8.96 2.42
N PRO A 114 4.06 9.32 1.75
CA PRO A 114 2.95 8.41 1.55
C PRO A 114 3.33 7.15 0.75
N ASP A 115 4.25 7.28 -0.22
CA ASP A 115 4.71 6.16 -1.04
C ASP A 115 5.62 5.21 -0.23
N LEU A 116 6.37 5.74 0.71
CA LEU A 116 7.16 4.93 1.66
C LEU A 116 6.31 4.30 2.77
N GLY A 117 5.00 4.61 2.82
CA GLY A 117 4.04 4.08 3.77
C GLY A 117 3.75 2.58 3.63
N GLY A 118 3.99 1.97 2.48
CA GLY A 118 3.83 0.54 2.20
C GLY A 118 4.87 0.04 1.22
N TRP A 119 5.13 -1.27 1.24
CA TRP A 119 6.11 -1.88 0.33
C TRP A 119 5.66 -1.78 -1.14
N TRP A 120 4.37 -2.08 -1.40
CA TRP A 120 3.81 -2.03 -2.76
C TRP A 120 3.87 -0.64 -3.37
N ALA A 121 3.51 0.38 -2.60
CA ALA A 121 3.58 1.77 -3.02
C ALA A 121 5.02 2.23 -3.24
N GLY A 122 5.93 1.95 -2.29
CA GLY A 122 7.34 2.30 -2.39
C GLY A 122 8.03 1.61 -3.56
N MET A 123 7.74 0.33 -3.80
CA MET A 123 8.29 -0.43 -4.93
C MET A 123 7.69 -0.04 -6.28
N ARG A 124 6.65 0.76 -6.32
CA ARG A 124 6.14 1.39 -7.53
C ARG A 124 6.82 2.73 -7.80
N GLU A 125 6.95 3.57 -6.78
CA GLU A 125 7.38 4.96 -6.93
C GLU A 125 8.92 5.13 -6.92
N VAL A 126 9.65 4.42 -6.05
CA VAL A 126 11.12 4.55 -5.99
C VAL A 126 11.82 4.08 -7.29
N PRO A 127 11.44 2.95 -7.91
CA PRO A 127 11.94 2.59 -9.24
C PRO A 127 11.55 3.59 -10.33
N LEU A 128 10.37 4.22 -10.25
CA LEU A 128 9.98 5.29 -11.18
C LEU A 128 10.90 6.52 -11.05
N GLN A 129 11.20 6.95 -9.81
CA GLN A 129 12.15 8.04 -9.56
C GLN A 129 13.53 7.72 -10.14
N LEU A 130 14.04 6.52 -9.87
CA LEU A 130 15.31 6.04 -10.40
C LEU A 130 15.31 6.05 -11.93
N ALA A 131 14.26 5.52 -12.56
CA ALA A 131 14.08 5.49 -14.00
C ALA A 131 14.06 6.90 -14.60
N THR A 132 13.28 7.81 -14.00
CA THR A 132 13.15 9.20 -14.42
C THR A 132 14.49 9.92 -14.39
N LEU A 133 15.23 9.82 -13.28
CA LEU A 133 16.53 10.45 -13.12
C LEU A 133 17.56 9.93 -14.13
N LEU A 134 17.66 8.61 -14.28
CA LEU A 134 18.64 8.00 -15.18
C LEU A 134 18.26 8.11 -16.65
N ALA A 135 16.96 8.16 -16.99
CA ALA A 135 16.51 8.45 -18.33
C ALA A 135 16.86 9.90 -18.73
N ILE A 136 16.66 10.87 -17.82
CA ILE A 136 17.06 12.27 -18.06
C ILE A 136 18.58 12.37 -18.23
N ASP A 137 19.36 11.74 -17.36
CA ASP A 137 20.83 11.73 -17.46
C ASP A 137 21.31 11.18 -18.81
N ALA A 138 20.80 10.02 -19.20
CA ALA A 138 21.17 9.39 -20.47
C ALA A 138 20.70 10.22 -21.68
N HIS A 139 19.46 10.76 -21.63
CA HIS A 139 18.94 11.59 -22.71
C HIS A 139 19.71 12.89 -22.86
N VAL A 140 20.08 13.58 -21.77
CA VAL A 140 20.91 14.79 -21.82
C VAL A 140 22.29 14.48 -22.44
N ARG A 141 22.89 13.36 -22.09
CA ARG A 141 24.16 12.91 -22.71
C ARG A 141 24.00 12.61 -24.20
N TYR A 142 22.88 11.99 -24.60
CA TYR A 142 22.55 11.79 -26.01
C TYR A 142 22.42 13.11 -26.76
N VAL A 143 21.68 14.07 -26.22
CA VAL A 143 21.50 15.39 -26.83
C VAL A 143 22.84 16.12 -27.05
N ARG A 144 23.78 15.98 -26.08
CA ARG A 144 25.09 16.61 -26.14
C ARG A 144 26.10 15.88 -27.02
N SER A 145 26.08 14.55 -27.02
CA SER A 145 27.13 13.74 -27.70
C SER A 145 26.69 13.13 -29.03
N GLY A 146 25.39 13.02 -29.28
CA GLY A 146 24.83 12.33 -30.45
C GLY A 146 25.01 10.80 -30.43
N ARG A 147 25.57 10.22 -29.35
CA ARG A 147 25.90 8.79 -29.29
C ARG A 147 24.63 7.93 -29.11
N GLN A 148 24.40 6.99 -30.03
CA GLN A 148 23.25 6.08 -30.00
C GLN A 148 23.17 5.23 -28.73
N ARG A 149 24.29 4.87 -28.13
CA ARG A 149 24.35 4.14 -26.86
C ARG A 149 23.58 4.86 -25.75
N GLU A 150 23.71 6.18 -25.68
CA GLU A 150 22.99 6.96 -24.64
C GLU A 150 21.48 6.97 -24.89
N LEU A 151 21.07 7.00 -26.17
CA LEU A 151 19.63 6.88 -26.52
C LEU A 151 19.05 5.52 -26.13
N VAL A 152 19.77 4.43 -26.42
CA VAL A 152 19.36 3.07 -26.02
C VAL A 152 19.27 2.97 -24.49
N THR A 153 20.23 3.57 -23.77
CA THR A 153 20.21 3.62 -22.31
C THR A 153 19.00 4.38 -21.79
N ALA A 154 18.66 5.54 -22.39
CA ALA A 154 17.47 6.31 -22.00
C ALA A 154 16.16 5.54 -22.27
N ALA A 155 16.06 4.86 -23.42
CA ALA A 155 14.93 4.00 -23.74
C ALA A 155 14.84 2.78 -22.78
N GLY A 156 15.97 2.21 -22.40
CA GLY A 156 16.04 1.13 -21.39
C GLY A 156 15.50 1.57 -20.03
N TRP A 157 15.83 2.79 -19.58
CA TRP A 157 15.28 3.35 -18.35
C TRP A 157 13.79 3.67 -18.46
N LEU A 158 13.30 4.09 -19.63
CA LEU A 158 11.86 4.22 -19.87
C LEU A 158 11.14 2.87 -19.71
N VAL A 159 11.68 1.82 -20.34
CA VAL A 159 11.13 0.45 -20.18
C VAL A 159 11.15 0.03 -18.72
N PHE A 160 12.28 0.22 -18.02
CA PHE A 160 12.38 -0.09 -16.60
C PHE A 160 11.31 0.67 -15.77
N GLY A 161 11.11 1.95 -16.01
CA GLY A 161 10.05 2.73 -15.34
C GLY A 161 8.65 2.14 -15.59
N LEU A 162 8.35 1.77 -16.84
CA LEU A 162 7.06 1.16 -17.23
C LEU A 162 6.82 -0.21 -16.60
N LEU A 163 7.87 -0.94 -16.23
CA LEU A 163 7.74 -2.21 -15.51
C LEU A 163 7.23 -2.02 -14.07
N PHE A 164 7.44 -0.84 -13.48
CA PHE A 164 7.05 -0.56 -12.09
C PHE A 164 5.90 0.43 -11.95
N SER A 165 5.77 1.40 -12.84
CA SER A 165 4.72 2.42 -12.77
C SER A 165 4.23 2.85 -14.14
N ALA A 166 2.90 2.88 -14.29
CA ALA A 166 2.27 3.38 -15.52
C ALA A 166 2.54 4.88 -15.76
N GLN A 167 2.89 5.63 -14.72
CA GLN A 167 3.22 7.07 -14.84
C GLN A 167 4.46 7.32 -15.72
N ALA A 168 5.34 6.32 -15.90
CA ALA A 168 6.48 6.40 -16.81
C ALA A 168 6.08 6.67 -18.28
N VAL A 169 4.82 6.46 -18.65
CA VAL A 169 4.27 6.82 -19.98
C VAL A 169 4.49 8.31 -20.29
N PHE A 170 4.52 9.17 -19.26
CA PHE A 170 4.71 10.60 -19.42
C PHE A 170 6.19 11.02 -19.50
N LEU A 171 7.12 10.10 -19.22
CA LEU A 171 8.56 10.40 -19.21
C LEU A 171 9.08 10.95 -20.55
N PRO A 172 8.72 10.43 -21.75
CA PRO A 172 9.11 11.03 -23.02
C PRO A 172 8.64 12.49 -23.18
N LEU A 173 7.47 12.84 -22.65
CA LEU A 173 6.97 14.21 -22.65
C LEU A 173 7.87 15.13 -21.78
N LEU A 174 8.30 14.66 -20.62
CA LEU A 174 9.24 15.38 -19.75
C LEU A 174 10.58 15.60 -20.45
N LEU A 175 11.14 14.55 -21.06
CA LEU A 175 12.39 14.62 -21.82
C LEU A 175 12.29 15.63 -22.97
N PHE A 176 11.16 15.62 -23.68
CA PHE A 176 10.88 16.58 -24.76
C PHE A 176 10.78 18.01 -24.22
N ALA A 177 10.08 18.22 -23.11
CA ALA A 177 9.92 19.54 -22.50
C ALA A 177 11.28 20.11 -22.03
N ILE A 178 12.11 19.31 -21.35
CA ILE A 178 13.45 19.73 -20.92
C ILE A 178 14.33 20.04 -22.13
N THR A 179 14.29 19.20 -23.17
CA THR A 179 15.10 19.39 -24.39
C THR A 179 14.71 20.67 -25.11
N SER A 180 13.42 20.89 -25.34
CA SER A 180 12.92 22.08 -26.05
C SER A 180 13.14 23.38 -25.28
N ALA A 181 13.05 23.31 -23.94
CA ALA A 181 13.19 24.48 -23.09
C ALA A 181 14.64 24.90 -22.81
N PHE A 182 15.58 23.94 -22.70
CA PHE A 182 16.89 24.18 -22.13
C PHE A 182 18.08 23.66 -22.96
N LEU A 183 17.90 22.59 -23.78
CA LEU A 183 19.06 21.91 -24.37
C LEU A 183 19.35 22.30 -25.85
N VAL A 184 18.35 22.83 -26.56
CA VAL A 184 18.51 23.18 -27.99
C VAL A 184 18.98 24.61 -28.23
N GLY A 185 19.11 25.46 -27.21
CA GLY A 185 19.63 26.83 -27.32
C GLY A 185 18.78 27.77 -28.19
N ALA A 186 17.49 27.51 -28.36
CA ALA A 186 16.63 28.35 -29.18
C ALA A 186 16.21 29.65 -28.43
N PRO A 187 16.14 30.81 -29.13
CA PRO A 187 15.78 32.09 -28.52
C PRO A 187 14.34 32.11 -27.99
N SER A 188 13.44 31.38 -28.63
CA SER A 188 12.06 31.25 -28.19
C SER A 188 11.70 29.78 -27.90
N TRP A 189 10.77 29.53 -26.99
CA TRP A 189 10.33 28.18 -26.71
C TRP A 189 9.65 27.50 -27.91
N ARG A 190 8.85 28.24 -28.67
CA ARG A 190 8.24 27.72 -29.93
C ARG A 190 9.31 27.26 -30.92
N GLY A 191 10.36 28.01 -31.10
CA GLY A 191 11.53 27.61 -31.91
C GLY A 191 12.23 26.38 -31.33
N GLY A 192 12.37 26.32 -30.01
CA GLY A 192 12.91 25.17 -29.28
C GLY A 192 12.12 23.88 -29.48
N VAL A 193 10.81 23.94 -29.45
CA VAL A 193 9.91 22.81 -29.73
C VAL A 193 10.12 22.28 -31.15
N ALA A 194 10.09 23.16 -32.17
CA ALA A 194 10.30 22.75 -33.56
C ALA A 194 11.70 22.14 -33.78
N LEU A 195 12.71 22.75 -33.18
CA LEU A 195 14.10 22.27 -33.30
C LEU A 195 14.29 20.93 -32.59
N ALA A 196 13.79 20.78 -31.38
CA ALA A 196 13.85 19.54 -30.63
C ALA A 196 13.12 18.39 -31.36
N ALA A 197 11.93 18.65 -31.90
CA ALA A 197 11.17 17.67 -32.66
C ALA A 197 11.92 17.16 -33.90
N ARG A 198 12.53 18.07 -34.67
CA ARG A 198 13.23 17.72 -35.90
C ARG A 198 14.59 17.10 -35.64
N ARG A 199 15.44 17.74 -34.80
CA ARG A 199 16.82 17.33 -34.57
C ARG A 199 16.92 15.97 -33.86
N PHE A 200 16.02 15.68 -32.94
CA PHE A 200 16.02 14.46 -32.15
C PHE A 200 14.89 13.51 -32.52
N ALA A 201 14.37 13.59 -33.74
CA ALA A 201 13.32 12.69 -34.25
C ALA A 201 13.60 11.18 -34.03
N PRO A 202 14.85 10.67 -34.13
CA PRO A 202 15.15 9.29 -33.80
C PRO A 202 14.81 8.94 -32.35
N ALA A 203 15.08 9.82 -31.39
CA ALA A 203 14.75 9.57 -29.98
C ALA A 203 13.24 9.46 -29.76
N TRP A 204 12.47 10.38 -30.34
CA TRP A 204 11.01 10.38 -30.20
C TRP A 204 10.37 9.15 -30.84
N ARG A 205 10.93 8.68 -31.96
CA ARG A 205 10.49 7.42 -32.59
C ARG A 205 10.73 6.21 -31.67
N TRP A 206 11.92 6.08 -31.09
CA TRP A 206 12.23 4.99 -30.16
C TRP A 206 11.32 5.01 -28.92
N TYR A 207 11.14 6.17 -28.29
CA TYR A 207 10.22 6.29 -27.16
C TYR A 207 8.78 5.98 -27.58
N GLY A 208 8.36 6.43 -28.76
CA GLY A 208 7.04 6.11 -29.31
C GLY A 208 6.82 4.62 -29.50
N ILE A 209 7.81 3.88 -30.05
CA ILE A 209 7.75 2.42 -30.18
C ILE A 209 7.57 1.76 -28.81
N VAL A 210 8.36 2.15 -27.81
CA VAL A 210 8.23 1.61 -26.44
C VAL A 210 6.81 1.86 -25.89
N LEU A 211 6.29 3.08 -26.05
CA LEU A 211 4.95 3.43 -25.59
C LEU A 211 3.84 2.65 -26.31
N VAL A 212 3.98 2.43 -27.63
CA VAL A 212 3.03 1.61 -28.40
C VAL A 212 3.03 0.17 -27.91
N CYS A 213 4.21 -0.44 -27.71
CA CYS A 213 4.31 -1.78 -27.16
C CYS A 213 3.66 -1.88 -25.76
N TYR A 214 3.91 -0.90 -24.89
CA TYR A 214 3.28 -0.84 -23.57
C TYR A 214 1.75 -0.68 -23.68
N ALA A 215 1.26 0.20 -24.55
CA ALA A 215 -0.17 0.45 -24.75
C ALA A 215 -0.90 -0.80 -25.27
N VAL A 216 -0.31 -1.55 -26.22
CA VAL A 216 -0.87 -2.81 -26.70
C VAL A 216 -0.98 -3.83 -25.57
N THR A 217 0.07 -3.95 -24.74
CA THR A 217 0.05 -4.85 -23.57
C THR A 217 -1.01 -4.40 -22.56
N TYR A 218 -1.12 -3.10 -22.28
CA TYR A 218 -2.12 -2.54 -21.38
C TYR A 218 -3.54 -2.79 -21.88
N LEU A 219 -3.81 -2.55 -23.15
CA LEU A 219 -5.13 -2.79 -23.75
C LEU A 219 -5.54 -4.27 -23.69
N SER A 220 -4.58 -5.19 -23.90
CA SER A 220 -4.83 -6.62 -23.76
C SER A 220 -5.16 -7.04 -22.31
N ALA A 221 -4.68 -6.27 -21.32
CA ALA A 221 -4.89 -6.53 -19.91
C ALA A 221 -6.18 -5.87 -19.34
N LEU A 222 -6.85 -4.98 -20.09
CA LEU A 222 -8.02 -4.23 -19.59
C LEU A 222 -9.19 -5.13 -19.17
N SER A 223 -9.34 -6.31 -19.78
CA SER A 223 -10.37 -7.29 -19.40
C SER A 223 -10.22 -7.82 -17.97
N SER A 224 -9.03 -7.65 -17.37
CA SER A 224 -8.71 -8.09 -16.01
C SER A 224 -8.77 -6.94 -14.97
N ALA A 225 -9.24 -5.76 -15.37
CA ALA A 225 -9.27 -4.59 -14.49
C ALA A 225 -10.24 -4.78 -13.32
N GLY A 226 -9.71 -4.76 -12.10
CA GLY A 226 -10.49 -4.65 -10.86
C GLY A 226 -11.03 -3.22 -10.63
N PRO A 227 -11.76 -2.99 -9.54
CA PRO A 227 -12.26 -1.67 -9.19
C PRO A 227 -11.10 -0.66 -9.06
N ARG A 228 -11.31 0.53 -9.62
CA ARG A 228 -10.33 1.62 -9.52
C ARG A 228 -10.37 2.21 -8.12
N THR A 229 -9.22 2.33 -7.48
CA THR A 229 -9.08 3.11 -6.26
C THR A 229 -9.13 4.60 -6.59
N VAL A 230 -10.01 5.34 -5.93
CA VAL A 230 -10.08 6.80 -6.06
C VAL A 230 -8.96 7.36 -5.17
N SER A 231 -7.95 7.98 -5.77
CA SER A 231 -6.95 8.74 -5.03
C SER A 231 -7.54 10.07 -4.54
N GLY A 232 -7.19 10.47 -3.31
CA GLY A 232 -7.56 11.78 -2.77
C GLY A 232 -6.91 12.94 -3.55
N PRO A 233 -7.21 14.21 -3.16
CA PRO A 233 -6.71 15.39 -3.87
C PRO A 233 -5.20 15.58 -3.72
N MET A 234 -4.42 14.88 -4.55
CA MET A 234 -2.94 14.89 -4.55
C MET A 234 -2.35 16.29 -4.76
N TRP A 235 -3.10 17.22 -5.37
CA TRP A 235 -2.63 18.58 -5.61
C TRP A 235 -2.30 19.34 -4.31
N LYS A 236 -3.00 19.07 -3.20
CA LYS A 236 -2.72 19.69 -1.90
C LYS A 236 -1.37 19.24 -1.35
N LEU A 237 -1.08 17.94 -1.44
CA LEU A 237 0.21 17.39 -1.07
C LEU A 237 1.32 17.96 -1.95
N ALA A 238 1.11 17.98 -3.26
CA ALA A 238 2.08 18.51 -4.21
C ALA A 238 2.39 19.99 -3.94
N LEU A 239 1.35 20.84 -3.76
CA LEU A 239 1.53 22.26 -3.50
C LEU A 239 2.27 22.51 -2.18
N THR A 240 1.84 21.88 -1.09
CA THR A 240 2.49 22.07 0.22
C THR A 240 3.89 21.47 0.26
N GLY A 241 4.12 20.37 -0.46
CA GLY A 241 5.44 19.75 -0.60
C GLY A 241 6.50 20.63 -1.28
N LEU A 242 6.07 21.57 -2.14
CA LEU A 242 6.99 22.57 -2.73
C LEU A 242 7.64 23.47 -1.66
N ALA A 243 7.02 23.62 -0.50
CA ALA A 243 7.52 24.43 0.60
C ALA A 243 7.97 23.62 1.82
N GLY A 244 8.12 22.29 1.67
CA GLY A 244 8.54 21.40 2.76
C GLY A 244 7.38 20.92 3.65
N GLY A 245 6.10 21.12 3.22
CA GLY A 245 4.91 20.63 3.94
C GLY A 245 4.50 19.22 3.50
N PRO A 246 3.33 18.74 3.92
CA PRO A 246 2.15 19.51 4.38
C PRO A 246 2.01 19.78 5.87
N TRP A 247 2.89 19.36 6.76
CA TRP A 247 2.86 19.52 8.23
C TRP A 247 1.57 19.07 8.95
N ALA A 248 0.43 19.07 8.29
CA ALA A 248 -0.87 18.62 8.81
C ALA A 248 -1.24 17.29 8.15
N TRP A 249 -0.86 16.21 8.81
CA TRP A 249 -1.22 14.85 8.43
C TRP A 249 -2.37 14.36 9.30
N HIS A 250 -3.37 13.75 8.68
CA HIS A 250 -4.50 13.14 9.37
C HIS A 250 -4.57 11.67 9.01
N PRO A 251 -4.75 10.80 10.02
CA PRO A 251 -4.88 9.38 9.78
C PRO A 251 -6.16 9.12 8.98
N VAL A 252 -6.08 8.24 8.00
CA VAL A 252 -7.21 7.88 7.14
C VAL A 252 -7.27 6.38 6.92
N GLY A 253 -8.48 5.92 6.63
CA GLY A 253 -8.74 4.51 6.36
C GLY A 253 -8.84 3.64 7.61
N PRO A 254 -9.20 2.38 7.42
CA PRO A 254 -9.29 1.41 8.51
C PRO A 254 -7.90 1.14 9.07
N GLY A 255 -7.78 1.22 10.39
CA GLY A 255 -6.53 0.97 11.10
C GLY A 255 -5.54 2.13 11.10
N LEU A 256 -5.89 3.27 10.50
CA LEU A 256 -5.12 4.53 10.59
C LEU A 256 -3.64 4.41 10.13
N LEU A 257 -3.35 3.48 9.21
CA LEU A 257 -1.99 3.23 8.70
C LEU A 257 -1.54 4.20 7.62
N TYR A 258 -2.50 4.88 7.00
CA TYR A 258 -2.22 5.91 6.01
C TYR A 258 -2.53 7.27 6.57
N ALA A 259 -1.83 8.28 6.08
CA ALA A 259 -2.14 9.66 6.39
C ALA A 259 -2.32 10.46 5.10
N MET A 260 -3.31 11.33 5.10
CA MET A 260 -3.55 12.28 4.02
C MET A 260 -3.31 13.70 4.50
N ALA A 261 -2.87 14.55 3.59
CA ALA A 261 -2.65 15.95 3.86
C ALA A 261 -3.97 16.74 3.82
N PHE A 262 -4.33 17.35 4.94
CA PHE A 262 -5.49 18.24 5.05
C PHE A 262 -5.06 19.63 5.56
N PRO A 263 -4.23 20.36 4.79
CA PRO A 263 -3.79 21.69 5.19
C PRO A 263 -4.97 22.66 5.27
N SER A 264 -4.94 23.57 6.24
CA SER A 264 -5.93 24.64 6.35
C SER A 264 -5.87 25.58 5.14
N ALA A 265 -6.99 26.27 4.84
CA ALA A 265 -7.02 27.23 3.75
C ALA A 265 -5.98 28.36 3.92
N ALA A 266 -5.77 28.83 5.15
CA ALA A 266 -4.76 29.85 5.46
C ALA A 266 -3.35 29.34 5.15
N LEU A 267 -3.04 28.08 5.49
CA LEU A 267 -1.75 27.48 5.18
C LEU A 267 -1.54 27.31 3.66
N ILE A 268 -2.58 26.89 2.93
CA ILE A 268 -2.53 26.79 1.46
C ILE A 268 -2.21 28.16 0.84
N VAL A 269 -2.88 29.23 1.30
CA VAL A 269 -2.64 30.60 0.81
C VAL A 269 -1.22 31.05 1.15
N ALA A 270 -0.75 30.82 2.38
CA ALA A 270 0.61 31.20 2.79
C ALA A 270 1.67 30.47 1.92
N VAL A 271 1.51 29.18 1.70
CA VAL A 271 2.41 28.38 0.84
C VAL A 271 2.34 28.88 -0.60
N ALA A 272 1.15 29.12 -1.14
CA ALA A 272 1.00 29.63 -2.50
C ALA A 272 1.72 30.98 -2.67
N LEU A 273 1.65 31.87 -1.68
CA LEU A 273 2.39 33.14 -1.69
C LEU A 273 3.91 32.90 -1.70
N VAL A 274 4.42 32.01 -0.86
CA VAL A 274 5.85 31.65 -0.82
C VAL A 274 6.29 31.10 -2.17
N VAL A 275 5.51 30.21 -2.77
CA VAL A 275 5.81 29.63 -4.10
C VAL A 275 5.78 30.72 -5.17
N VAL A 276 4.77 31.57 -5.19
CA VAL A 276 4.67 32.70 -6.15
C VAL A 276 5.87 33.64 -6.02
N VAL A 277 6.24 34.03 -4.80
CA VAL A 277 7.42 34.88 -4.57
C VAL A 277 8.71 34.18 -5.03
N THR A 278 8.86 32.89 -4.75
CA THR A 278 10.02 32.10 -5.20
C THR A 278 10.12 32.03 -6.72
N VAL A 279 8.99 31.78 -7.39
CA VAL A 279 8.89 31.78 -8.86
C VAL A 279 9.23 33.18 -9.41
N ALA A 280 8.60 34.22 -8.89
CA ALA A 280 8.84 35.60 -9.34
C ALA A 280 10.31 36.01 -9.18
N LEU A 281 10.94 35.72 -8.05
CA LEU A 281 12.36 36.01 -7.81
C LEU A 281 13.26 35.20 -8.75
N SER A 282 12.96 33.94 -9.00
CA SER A 282 13.75 33.11 -9.91
C SER A 282 13.66 33.60 -11.36
N VAL A 283 12.45 34.00 -11.81
CA VAL A 283 12.22 34.55 -13.15
C VAL A 283 12.85 35.95 -13.29
N TRP A 284 12.79 36.78 -12.22
CA TRP A 284 13.47 38.07 -12.21
C TRP A 284 15.00 37.91 -12.31
N ALA A 285 15.57 36.95 -11.58
CA ALA A 285 17.00 36.67 -11.61
C ALA A 285 17.43 35.98 -12.93
N ARG A 286 16.56 35.16 -13.50
CA ARG A 286 16.83 34.38 -14.71
C ARG A 286 15.57 34.25 -15.56
N PRO A 287 15.41 35.06 -16.62
CA PRO A 287 14.17 35.08 -17.41
C PRO A 287 13.71 33.74 -17.96
N VAL A 288 14.62 32.77 -18.19
CA VAL A 288 14.27 31.42 -18.67
C VAL A 288 13.72 30.51 -17.58
N ALA A 289 13.76 30.88 -16.28
CA ALA A 289 13.31 30.06 -15.15
C ALA A 289 11.81 29.71 -15.21
N TRP A 290 10.98 30.57 -15.82
CA TRP A 290 9.55 30.30 -15.98
C TRP A 290 9.27 28.98 -16.73
N ARG A 291 10.19 28.57 -17.63
CA ARG A 291 10.07 27.31 -18.36
C ARG A 291 10.19 26.10 -17.44
N ALA A 292 11.08 26.16 -16.45
CA ALA A 292 11.22 25.10 -15.43
C ALA A 292 9.95 24.97 -14.58
N TRP A 293 9.41 26.11 -14.13
CA TRP A 293 8.19 26.12 -13.33
C TRP A 293 6.97 25.63 -14.11
N LEU A 294 6.88 25.96 -15.41
CA LEU A 294 5.79 25.44 -16.25
C LEU A 294 5.89 23.92 -16.43
N ILE A 295 7.11 23.39 -16.63
CA ILE A 295 7.34 21.93 -16.69
C ILE A 295 6.92 21.28 -15.37
N LEU A 296 7.31 21.84 -14.23
CA LEU A 296 6.92 21.35 -12.93
C LEU A 296 5.40 21.37 -12.74
N CYS A 297 4.74 22.50 -13.05
CA CYS A 297 3.27 22.60 -12.94
C CYS A 297 2.55 21.53 -13.77
N ALA A 298 2.99 21.30 -15.01
CA ALA A 298 2.43 20.24 -15.84
C ALA A 298 2.69 18.85 -15.23
N TRP A 299 3.86 18.63 -14.66
CA TRP A 299 4.26 17.34 -14.10
C TRP A 299 3.54 17.00 -12.78
N LEU A 300 3.15 17.99 -11.99
CA LEU A 300 2.39 17.76 -10.74
C LEU A 300 1.09 16.94 -10.92
N PHE A 301 0.58 16.89 -12.15
CA PHE A 301 -0.62 16.15 -12.51
C PHE A 301 -0.33 14.83 -13.25
N LEU A 302 0.93 14.59 -13.66
CA LEU A 302 1.27 13.48 -14.56
C LEU A 302 2.11 12.39 -13.90
N GLY A 303 2.89 12.71 -12.88
CA GLY A 303 3.83 11.75 -12.30
C GLY A 303 4.34 12.11 -10.92
N ASP A 304 5.37 11.38 -10.44
CA ASP A 304 6.03 11.70 -9.17
C ASP A 304 6.72 13.07 -9.25
N PRO A 305 6.32 14.02 -8.40
CA PRO A 305 6.86 15.37 -8.46
C PRO A 305 8.23 15.54 -7.79
N ALA A 306 8.67 14.63 -6.91
CA ALA A 306 9.88 14.86 -6.11
C ALA A 306 11.15 14.96 -6.94
N ALA A 307 11.38 14.02 -7.86
CA ALA A 307 12.55 14.03 -8.75
C ALA A 307 12.52 15.24 -9.71
N VAL A 308 11.34 15.54 -10.26
CA VAL A 308 11.18 16.65 -11.22
C VAL A 308 11.25 18.01 -10.51
N LEU A 309 10.75 18.12 -9.27
CA LEU A 309 10.93 19.31 -8.44
C LEU A 309 12.41 19.67 -8.29
N ALA A 310 13.24 18.71 -7.90
CA ALA A 310 14.67 18.94 -7.74
C ALA A 310 15.34 19.40 -9.04
N ILE A 311 15.01 18.75 -10.15
CA ILE A 311 15.55 19.13 -11.47
C ILE A 311 15.08 20.52 -11.86
N CYS A 312 13.81 20.84 -11.70
CA CYS A 312 13.24 22.15 -12.04
C CYS A 312 13.80 23.27 -11.16
N VAL A 313 14.02 23.03 -9.86
CA VAL A 313 14.75 23.96 -8.98
C VAL A 313 16.18 24.19 -9.50
N GLY A 314 16.89 23.12 -9.85
CA GLY A 314 18.22 23.24 -10.47
C GLY A 314 18.21 24.08 -11.74
N LEU A 315 17.27 23.81 -12.65
CA LEU A 315 17.13 24.51 -13.93
C LEU A 315 16.63 25.96 -13.78
N ALA A 316 15.83 26.25 -12.76
CA ALA A 316 15.32 27.61 -12.51
C ALA A 316 16.41 28.56 -11.97
N PHE A 317 17.22 28.06 -11.01
CA PHE A 317 18.15 28.91 -10.29
C PHE A 317 19.58 28.88 -10.84
N PHE A 318 19.99 27.81 -11.54
CA PHE A 318 21.39 27.64 -11.95
C PHE A 318 21.55 27.46 -13.46
N PRO A 319 22.63 28.01 -14.08
CA PRO A 319 22.93 27.79 -15.49
C PRO A 319 23.35 26.35 -15.74
N LEU A 320 23.02 25.84 -16.94
CA LEU A 320 23.48 24.54 -17.39
C LEU A 320 25.00 24.49 -17.52
N ALA A 321 25.57 23.30 -17.41
CA ALA A 321 26.97 23.07 -17.74
C ALA A 321 27.20 23.29 -19.23
N GLY A 322 28.15 24.17 -19.56
CA GLY A 322 28.47 24.56 -20.95
C GLY A 322 27.66 25.74 -21.50
N ASP A 323 26.73 26.32 -20.75
CA ASP A 323 26.11 27.58 -21.13
C ASP A 323 27.15 28.70 -21.11
N LEU A 324 27.37 29.32 -22.28
CA LEU A 324 28.26 30.50 -22.47
C LEU A 324 27.59 31.80 -21.97
N VAL A 325 26.31 31.75 -21.60
CA VAL A 325 25.60 32.90 -21.03
C VAL A 325 26.12 33.10 -19.62
N PRO A 326 26.86 34.21 -19.34
CA PRO A 326 27.26 34.51 -17.98
C PRO A 326 25.99 34.54 -17.14
N ALA A 327 26.01 33.82 -16.01
CA ALA A 327 25.00 34.01 -14.99
C ALA A 327 24.87 35.52 -14.82
N VAL A 328 23.66 36.07 -15.06
CA VAL A 328 23.42 37.49 -14.87
C VAL A 328 24.05 37.82 -13.54
N ALA A 329 25.07 38.70 -13.57
CA ALA A 329 25.78 39.05 -12.35
C ALA A 329 24.72 39.53 -11.40
N TRP A 330 24.50 38.77 -10.34
CA TRP A 330 23.50 39.08 -9.32
C TRP A 330 23.69 40.54 -8.95
N PRO A 331 22.69 41.43 -9.09
CA PRO A 331 22.92 42.86 -8.87
C PRO A 331 23.55 43.05 -7.49
N ARG A 332 24.25 44.15 -7.26
CA ARG A 332 24.97 44.47 -5.99
C ARG A 332 24.11 44.39 -4.72
N ARG A 333 22.77 44.21 -4.84
CA ARG A 333 21.82 43.78 -3.76
C ARG A 333 21.84 42.25 -3.49
N ALA A 334 22.92 41.58 -3.91
CA ALA A 334 23.12 40.13 -3.75
C ALA A 334 23.01 39.61 -2.32
N LEU A 335 23.28 40.42 -1.31
CA LEU A 335 23.14 40.05 0.09
C LEU A 335 21.67 39.74 0.44
N THR A 336 20.73 40.56 0.00
CA THR A 336 19.28 40.39 0.32
C THR A 336 18.71 39.12 -0.33
N VAL A 337 19.10 38.83 -1.58
CA VAL A 337 18.65 37.62 -2.28
C VAL A 337 19.32 36.37 -1.72
N ARG A 338 20.60 36.41 -1.38
CA ARG A 338 21.30 35.29 -0.71
C ARG A 338 20.67 34.97 0.64
N SER A 339 20.39 36.01 1.46
CA SER A 339 19.73 35.85 2.76
C SER A 339 18.34 35.26 2.59
N PHE A 340 17.58 35.72 1.61
CA PHE A 340 16.25 35.19 1.30
C PHE A 340 16.31 33.70 0.87
N CYS A 341 17.23 33.32 -0.02
CA CYS A 341 17.43 31.94 -0.43
C CYS A 341 17.87 31.04 0.75
N LEU A 342 18.71 31.55 1.65
CA LEU A 342 19.10 30.84 2.86
C LEU A 342 17.90 30.63 3.79
N VAL A 343 17.08 31.66 4.02
CA VAL A 343 15.87 31.57 4.83
C VAL A 343 14.89 30.56 4.22
N LEU A 344 14.61 30.64 2.91
CA LEU A 344 13.73 29.67 2.24
C LEU A 344 14.28 28.24 2.32
N GLY A 345 15.59 28.06 2.10
CA GLY A 345 16.22 26.75 2.22
C GLY A 345 16.14 26.19 3.63
N THR A 346 16.36 27.02 4.65
CA THR A 346 16.24 26.62 6.04
C THR A 346 14.80 26.27 6.40
N LEU A 347 13.82 27.06 5.97
CA LEU A 347 12.40 26.81 6.16
C LEU A 347 11.97 25.52 5.45
N PHE A 348 12.45 25.27 4.23
CA PHE A 348 12.18 24.04 3.51
C PHE A 348 12.74 22.82 4.26
N ILE A 349 13.99 22.87 4.71
CA ILE A 349 14.63 21.79 5.47
C ILE A 349 13.87 21.53 6.78
N ALA A 350 13.63 22.58 7.58
CA ALA A 350 12.92 22.46 8.84
C ALA A 350 11.49 21.96 8.65
N GLY A 351 10.79 22.49 7.65
CA GLY A 351 9.44 22.08 7.29
C GLY A 351 9.37 20.61 6.82
N SER A 352 10.33 20.18 6.00
CA SER A 352 10.40 18.81 5.52
C SER A 352 10.65 17.82 6.66
N VAL A 353 11.62 18.12 7.54
CA VAL A 353 11.90 17.28 8.73
C VAL A 353 10.68 17.21 9.63
N TRP A 354 10.03 18.33 9.88
CA TRP A 354 8.78 18.34 10.66
C TRP A 354 7.68 17.53 10.01
N SER A 355 7.48 17.70 8.70
CA SER A 355 6.42 17.00 7.96
C SER A 355 6.64 15.49 7.96
N ASP A 356 7.87 15.04 7.74
CA ASP A 356 8.23 13.62 7.75
C ASP A 356 8.01 13.01 9.13
N GLN A 357 8.42 13.71 10.20
CA GLN A 357 8.21 13.27 11.57
C GLN A 357 6.72 13.26 11.96
N ALA A 358 5.96 14.26 11.53
CA ALA A 358 4.52 14.31 11.75
C ALA A 358 3.78 13.17 11.04
N TYR A 359 4.22 12.78 9.82
CA TYR A 359 3.70 11.62 9.10
C TYR A 359 3.93 10.33 9.90
N GLU A 360 5.15 10.13 10.41
CA GLU A 360 5.50 8.94 11.19
C GLU A 360 4.68 8.84 12.47
N ASN A 361 4.50 9.94 13.18
CA ASN A 361 3.72 9.97 14.41
C ASN A 361 2.24 9.62 14.20
N VAL A 362 1.72 9.86 13.01
CA VAL A 362 0.32 9.57 12.65
C VAL A 362 0.15 8.12 12.16
N THR A 363 1.20 7.51 11.62
CA THR A 363 1.14 6.19 10.96
C THR A 363 1.96 5.12 11.71
N ASN A 364 1.80 4.98 13.02
CA ASN A 364 2.67 4.11 13.84
C ASN A 364 2.10 2.71 14.16
N GLY A 365 1.01 2.27 13.53
CA GLY A 365 0.34 0.98 13.81
C GLY A 365 1.07 -0.29 13.35
N TYR A 366 2.24 -0.17 12.73
CA TYR A 366 2.98 -1.31 12.16
C TYR A 366 3.51 -2.34 13.17
N PRO A 367 3.92 -1.97 14.40
CA PRO A 367 4.33 -2.95 15.42
C PRO A 367 3.20 -3.93 15.80
N GLU A 368 1.96 -3.47 15.84
CA GLU A 368 0.80 -4.31 16.14
C GLU A 368 0.55 -5.35 15.03
N ILE A 369 0.71 -4.94 13.77
CA ILE A 369 0.61 -5.82 12.60
C ILE A 369 1.71 -6.89 12.63
N ALA A 370 2.95 -6.48 12.85
CA ALA A 370 4.08 -7.38 12.95
C ALA A 370 3.89 -8.40 14.09
N ALA A 371 3.41 -7.94 15.25
CA ALA A 371 3.11 -8.79 16.39
C ALA A 371 1.98 -9.80 16.07
N TYR A 372 0.90 -9.35 15.42
CA TYR A 372 -0.20 -10.22 15.01
C TYR A 372 0.29 -11.35 14.09
N LEU A 373 1.00 -11.03 13.01
CA LEU A 373 1.51 -12.02 12.05
C LEU A 373 2.55 -12.96 12.68
N SER A 374 3.42 -12.44 13.54
CA SER A 374 4.40 -13.24 14.28
C SER A 374 3.71 -14.23 15.24
N ASN A 375 2.68 -13.77 15.96
CA ASN A 375 1.90 -14.61 16.86
C ASN A 375 1.11 -15.66 16.08
N ALA A 376 0.48 -15.28 14.96
CA ALA A 376 -0.24 -16.19 14.10
C ALA A 376 0.69 -17.27 13.53
N GLY A 377 1.86 -16.89 13.05
CA GLY A 377 2.86 -17.83 12.56
C GLY A 377 3.30 -18.85 13.62
N ARG A 378 3.52 -18.39 14.86
CA ARG A 378 3.85 -19.29 16.00
C ARG A 378 2.67 -20.19 16.37
N ALA A 379 1.45 -19.64 16.44
CA ALA A 379 0.25 -20.40 16.76
C ALA A 379 0.00 -21.52 15.74
N VAL A 380 0.21 -21.23 14.47
CA VAL A 380 0.08 -22.18 13.37
C VAL A 380 1.16 -23.26 13.41
N ALA A 381 2.40 -22.91 13.70
CA ALA A 381 3.50 -23.87 13.83
C ALA A 381 3.26 -24.89 14.95
N LEU A 382 2.59 -24.47 16.03
CA LEU A 382 2.25 -25.28 17.19
C LEU A 382 0.89 -26.02 17.05
N ALA A 383 0.10 -25.68 16.03
CA ALA A 383 -1.23 -26.29 15.84
C ALA A 383 -1.10 -27.76 15.39
N GLU A 384 -1.99 -28.60 15.91
CA GLU A 384 -2.11 -29.99 15.45
C GLU A 384 -2.63 -30.04 14.01
N PRO A 385 -2.15 -30.97 13.17
CA PRO A 385 -2.67 -31.15 11.82
C PRO A 385 -4.20 -31.38 11.83
N GLY A 386 -4.92 -30.66 10.97
CA GLY A 386 -6.40 -30.74 10.88
C GLY A 386 -7.15 -29.94 11.94
N THR A 387 -6.47 -29.06 12.71
CA THR A 387 -7.14 -28.13 13.64
C THR A 387 -8.18 -27.29 12.90
N ASN A 388 -9.45 -27.35 13.36
CA ASN A 388 -10.55 -26.56 12.80
C ASN A 388 -10.45 -25.11 13.30
N VAL A 389 -10.37 -24.17 12.39
CA VAL A 389 -10.29 -22.74 12.68
C VAL A 389 -11.41 -22.00 11.96
N LEU A 390 -12.17 -21.20 12.71
CA LEU A 390 -13.19 -20.34 12.12
C LEU A 390 -12.52 -19.28 11.24
N ASP A 391 -12.93 -19.25 9.97
CA ASP A 391 -12.45 -18.24 9.04
C ASP A 391 -13.20 -16.92 9.24
N GLN A 392 -12.48 -15.87 9.57
CA GLN A 392 -13.04 -14.54 9.84
C GLN A 392 -12.13 -13.45 9.25
N PRO A 393 -12.65 -12.22 9.08
CA PRO A 393 -11.81 -11.11 8.68
C PRO A 393 -10.69 -10.84 9.69
N VAL A 394 -9.47 -10.64 9.19
CA VAL A 394 -8.34 -10.18 10.02
C VAL A 394 -8.62 -8.77 10.56
N PRO A 395 -7.89 -8.29 11.61
CA PRO A 395 -8.02 -6.93 12.09
C PRO A 395 -7.85 -5.89 10.98
N ALA A 396 -8.69 -4.86 10.98
CA ALA A 396 -8.72 -3.81 9.96
C ALA A 396 -7.36 -3.11 9.70
N PRO A 397 -6.47 -2.93 10.69
CA PRO A 397 -5.11 -2.46 10.44
C PRO A 397 -4.32 -3.35 9.49
N LEU A 398 -4.49 -4.67 9.57
CA LEU A 398 -3.78 -5.64 8.75
C LEU A 398 -4.28 -5.63 7.31
N VAL A 399 -5.59 -5.87 7.11
CA VAL A 399 -6.25 -5.75 5.81
C VAL A 399 -7.64 -5.10 5.99
N SER A 400 -7.89 -4.05 5.23
CA SER A 400 -9.17 -3.33 5.27
C SER A 400 -10.34 -4.23 4.86
N PRO A 401 -11.51 -4.12 5.52
CA PRO A 401 -12.73 -4.77 5.07
C PRO A 401 -13.14 -4.45 3.62
N ALA A 402 -12.64 -3.36 3.05
CA ALA A 402 -12.87 -2.98 1.65
C ALA A 402 -12.28 -4.00 0.65
N PHE A 403 -11.30 -4.81 1.06
CA PHE A 403 -10.75 -5.90 0.24
C PHE A 403 -11.64 -7.15 0.23
N GLY A 404 -12.75 -7.17 0.99
CA GLY A 404 -13.70 -8.27 0.99
C GLY A 404 -13.08 -9.59 1.45
N LEU A 405 -13.19 -10.65 0.63
CA LEU A 405 -12.68 -11.97 0.98
C LEU A 405 -11.15 -12.05 1.08
N ASP A 406 -10.42 -11.14 0.42
CA ASP A 406 -8.95 -11.10 0.51
C ASP A 406 -8.46 -10.70 1.91
N GLY A 407 -9.32 -10.15 2.76
CA GLY A 407 -9.05 -9.84 4.15
C GLY A 407 -9.39 -10.94 5.15
N TYR A 408 -9.66 -12.18 4.72
CA TYR A 408 -9.96 -13.29 5.63
C TYR A 408 -8.68 -13.99 6.10
N GLU A 409 -8.74 -14.61 7.28
CA GLU A 409 -7.59 -15.31 7.90
C GLU A 409 -7.10 -16.47 7.04
N SER A 410 -7.99 -17.17 6.35
CA SER A 410 -7.64 -18.22 5.39
C SER A 410 -6.76 -17.72 4.24
N VAL A 411 -6.92 -16.45 3.87
CA VAL A 411 -6.14 -15.78 2.83
C VAL A 411 -4.82 -15.28 3.38
N VAL A 412 -4.85 -14.59 4.52
CA VAL A 412 -3.68 -13.91 5.09
C VAL A 412 -2.74 -14.88 5.84
N ILE A 413 -3.31 -15.79 6.64
CA ILE A 413 -2.57 -16.74 7.48
C ILE A 413 -2.43 -18.10 6.79
N GLY A 414 -3.41 -18.49 5.97
CA GLY A 414 -3.39 -19.75 5.24
C GLY A 414 -2.08 -20.05 4.50
N PRO A 415 -1.43 -19.06 3.86
CA PRO A 415 -0.13 -19.24 3.24
C PRO A 415 1.01 -19.68 4.16
N LEU A 416 0.89 -19.49 5.46
CA LEU A 416 1.90 -19.88 6.45
C LEU A 416 1.85 -21.37 6.80
N THR A 417 0.75 -22.07 6.46
CA THR A 417 0.54 -23.48 6.84
C THR A 417 -0.54 -24.16 6.02
N ASP A 418 -0.40 -25.47 5.89
CA ASP A 418 -1.41 -26.41 5.42
C ASP A 418 -2.03 -27.25 6.57
N ARG A 419 -1.63 -26.99 7.83
CA ARG A 419 -2.08 -27.74 9.00
C ARG A 419 -3.50 -27.37 9.44
N LEU A 420 -4.01 -26.20 9.09
CA LEU A 420 -5.30 -25.71 9.52
C LEU A 420 -6.41 -26.13 8.55
N ARG A 421 -7.58 -26.45 9.13
CA ARG A 421 -8.80 -26.65 8.38
C ARG A 421 -9.71 -25.44 8.59
N TRP A 422 -9.86 -24.63 7.56
CA TRP A 422 -10.67 -23.41 7.62
C TRP A 422 -12.15 -23.72 7.58
N VAL A 423 -12.90 -23.18 8.53
CA VAL A 423 -14.35 -23.30 8.66
C VAL A 423 -15.00 -21.98 8.26
N GLU A 424 -15.43 -21.87 7.01
CA GLU A 424 -16.08 -20.66 6.49
C GLU A 424 -17.45 -20.41 7.11
N ARG A 425 -18.15 -21.48 7.50
CA ARG A 425 -19.52 -21.38 8.04
C ARG A 425 -19.69 -22.35 9.20
N LEU A 426 -20.21 -21.81 10.30
CA LEU A 426 -20.55 -22.61 11.48
C LEU A 426 -21.83 -23.42 11.21
N ARG A 427 -21.68 -24.64 10.71
CA ARG A 427 -22.80 -25.55 10.43
C ARG A 427 -22.40 -27.00 10.67
N GLY A 428 -23.23 -27.69 11.49
CA GLY A 428 -23.03 -29.10 11.85
C GLY A 428 -22.11 -29.27 13.05
N THR A 429 -21.70 -30.50 13.30
CA THR A 429 -20.77 -30.85 14.38
C THR A 429 -19.35 -30.55 13.99
N ILE A 430 -18.68 -29.72 14.76
CA ILE A 430 -17.28 -29.32 14.58
C ILE A 430 -16.55 -29.55 15.89
N ALA A 431 -15.55 -30.43 15.86
CA ALA A 431 -14.76 -30.73 17.03
C ALA A 431 -13.60 -29.72 17.19
N GLY A 432 -13.32 -29.31 18.43
CA GLY A 432 -12.15 -28.50 18.76
C GLY A 432 -12.03 -27.20 17.98
N LEU A 433 -13.17 -26.52 17.68
CA LEU A 433 -13.18 -25.28 16.93
C LEU A 433 -12.38 -24.19 17.67
N LYS A 434 -11.42 -23.61 16.95
CA LYS A 434 -10.61 -22.47 17.41
C LYS A 434 -10.84 -21.26 16.52
N MET A 435 -10.37 -20.10 16.96
CA MET A 435 -10.35 -18.85 16.19
C MET A 435 -9.15 -18.01 16.62
N PHE A 436 -8.65 -17.16 15.73
CA PHE A 436 -7.63 -16.21 16.08
C PHE A 436 -8.22 -15.06 16.90
N GLY A 437 -7.48 -14.64 17.93
CA GLY A 437 -7.79 -13.43 18.68
C GLY A 437 -7.23 -12.17 17.98
N PRO A 438 -7.56 -10.98 18.49
CA PRO A 438 -7.04 -9.72 17.96
C PRO A 438 -5.52 -9.57 18.08
N ASP A 439 -4.88 -10.42 18.87
CA ASP A 439 -3.43 -10.51 19.07
C ASP A 439 -2.73 -11.52 18.13
N GLY A 440 -3.49 -12.21 17.27
CA GLY A 440 -2.99 -13.25 16.37
C GLY A 440 -2.74 -14.62 17.01
N ARG A 441 -3.11 -14.83 18.26
CA ARG A 441 -3.03 -16.15 18.91
C ARG A 441 -4.28 -16.97 18.65
N LEU A 442 -4.13 -18.28 18.70
CA LEU A 442 -5.21 -19.22 18.45
C LEU A 442 -5.90 -19.63 19.76
N TYR A 443 -7.16 -19.28 19.90
CA TYR A 443 -7.98 -19.54 21.09
C TYR A 443 -9.12 -20.53 20.79
N PRO A 444 -9.59 -21.28 21.80
CA PRO A 444 -10.86 -21.98 21.68
C PRO A 444 -12.00 -21.00 21.37
N THR A 445 -12.94 -21.39 20.50
CA THR A 445 -14.07 -20.55 20.14
C THR A 445 -15.22 -20.74 21.13
N LEU A 446 -15.72 -19.64 21.70
CA LEU A 446 -16.94 -19.58 22.48
C LEU A 446 -18.02 -18.84 21.70
N ILE A 447 -19.28 -19.18 21.97
CA ILE A 447 -20.44 -18.40 21.53
C ILE A 447 -20.86 -17.48 22.66
N TYR A 448 -20.63 -16.16 22.47
CA TYR A 448 -21.04 -15.16 23.46
C TYR A 448 -22.41 -14.59 23.14
N GLY A 449 -23.37 -14.82 24.08
CA GLY A 449 -24.74 -14.35 23.89
C GLY A 449 -25.72 -14.88 24.91
N VAL A 450 -26.88 -15.36 24.46
CA VAL A 450 -27.92 -15.88 25.32
C VAL A 450 -27.72 -17.37 25.56
N ARG A 451 -27.65 -17.77 26.82
CA ARG A 451 -27.45 -19.15 27.25
C ARG A 451 -28.73 -19.78 27.77
N SER A 452 -28.83 -21.10 27.64
CA SER A 452 -29.77 -21.87 28.41
C SER A 452 -29.37 -21.92 29.89
N PRO A 453 -30.32 -21.98 30.86
CA PRO A 453 -29.98 -22.17 32.26
C PRO A 453 -29.19 -23.46 32.45
N ARG A 454 -28.15 -23.41 33.29
CA ARG A 454 -27.46 -24.63 33.74
C ARG A 454 -28.35 -25.39 34.70
N ARG A 455 -28.50 -26.69 34.50
CA ARG A 455 -29.11 -27.56 35.50
C ARG A 455 -28.09 -27.85 36.59
N ARG A 456 -28.49 -27.70 37.86
CA ARG A 456 -27.60 -27.80 39.03
C ARG A 456 -27.41 -29.24 39.52
N GLU A 457 -27.95 -30.23 38.85
CA GLU A 457 -27.87 -31.62 39.30
C GLU A 457 -26.56 -32.27 38.80
N PRO A 458 -25.79 -32.94 39.67
CA PRO A 458 -24.55 -33.61 39.29
C PRO A 458 -24.78 -34.88 38.46
N GLY A 459 -23.85 -35.22 37.57
CA GLY A 459 -23.90 -36.42 36.75
C GLY A 459 -24.73 -36.28 35.48
N LEU A 460 -25.25 -37.40 34.97
CA LEU A 460 -26.09 -37.46 33.75
C LEU A 460 -27.39 -36.66 33.88
N ALA A 461 -27.79 -36.26 35.09
CA ALA A 461 -28.92 -35.38 35.39
C ALA A 461 -28.74 -33.95 34.86
N ALA A 462 -27.51 -33.54 34.47
CA ALA A 462 -27.23 -32.26 33.79
C ALA A 462 -27.80 -32.19 32.35
N CYS A 463 -28.33 -33.31 31.82
CA CYS A 463 -28.96 -33.35 30.50
C CYS A 463 -30.37 -32.74 30.53
N TRP A 464 -30.74 -32.05 29.46
CA TRP A 464 -32.13 -31.62 29.27
C TRP A 464 -33.06 -32.83 29.11
N PRO A 465 -34.26 -32.80 29.74
CA PRO A 465 -35.17 -33.96 29.75
C PRO A 465 -35.65 -34.29 28.34
N ARG A 466 -35.69 -35.57 28.07
CA ARG A 466 -36.24 -36.13 26.86
C ARG A 466 -37.75 -36.34 27.01
N LEU A 467 -38.53 -35.93 26.02
CA LEU A 467 -39.96 -36.16 25.90
C LEU A 467 -40.22 -36.93 24.61
N GLY A 468 -40.36 -38.25 24.73
CA GLY A 468 -40.48 -39.13 23.57
C GLY A 468 -39.25 -39.05 22.63
N ARG A 469 -39.48 -38.68 21.37
CA ARG A 469 -38.46 -38.56 20.34
C ARG A 469 -37.90 -37.13 20.19
N ARG A 470 -38.00 -36.29 21.23
CA ARG A 470 -37.53 -34.91 21.22
C ARG A 470 -36.84 -34.48 22.52
N VAL A 471 -35.87 -33.58 22.40
CA VAL A 471 -35.25 -32.85 23.52
C VAL A 471 -35.42 -31.35 23.26
N THR A 472 -36.03 -30.62 24.23
CA THR A 472 -36.25 -29.18 24.09
C THR A 472 -35.42 -28.40 25.10
N VAL A 473 -34.53 -27.54 24.63
CA VAL A 473 -33.69 -26.64 25.43
C VAL A 473 -34.30 -25.24 25.38
N ARG A 474 -34.57 -24.63 26.52
CA ARG A 474 -35.12 -23.27 26.62
C ARG A 474 -34.00 -22.27 26.96
N PHE A 475 -34.01 -21.11 26.33
CA PHE A 475 -33.12 -20.01 26.70
C PHE A 475 -33.66 -19.22 27.89
N ALA A 476 -32.74 -18.64 28.67
CA ALA A 476 -33.11 -17.79 29.81
C ALA A 476 -33.91 -16.54 29.36
N ARG A 477 -33.64 -16.04 28.17
CA ARG A 477 -34.34 -14.94 27.51
C ARG A 477 -34.37 -15.15 25.98
N ARG A 478 -35.23 -14.41 25.28
CA ARG A 478 -35.22 -14.45 23.79
C ARG A 478 -33.91 -13.95 23.22
N THR A 479 -33.45 -14.61 22.16
CA THR A 479 -32.29 -14.10 21.39
C THR A 479 -32.62 -12.77 20.71
N GLY A 480 -31.60 -11.98 20.36
CA GLY A 480 -31.78 -10.76 19.57
C GLY A 480 -32.19 -11.05 18.11
N VAL A 481 -32.40 -9.97 17.33
CA VAL A 481 -32.89 -10.06 15.94
C VAL A 481 -31.73 -10.25 14.93
N ARG A 482 -30.50 -9.98 15.32
CA ARG A 482 -29.32 -10.07 14.42
C ARG A 482 -28.94 -11.53 14.13
N ASP A 483 -28.37 -11.79 12.97
CA ASP A 483 -27.83 -13.11 12.62
C ASP A 483 -26.80 -13.56 13.65
N ARG A 484 -26.97 -14.79 14.12
CA ARG A 484 -26.18 -15.36 15.20
C ARG A 484 -25.92 -16.83 14.94
N THR A 485 -25.00 -17.38 15.70
CA THR A 485 -24.71 -18.81 15.72
C THR A 485 -25.37 -19.44 16.95
N LEU A 486 -26.11 -20.52 16.74
CA LEU A 486 -26.55 -21.41 17.77
C LEU A 486 -25.48 -22.48 17.97
N GLN A 487 -25.00 -22.64 19.19
CA GLN A 487 -24.18 -23.77 19.62
C GLN A 487 -25.06 -24.69 20.49
N LEU A 488 -25.01 -25.97 20.18
CA LEU A 488 -25.66 -27.02 20.94
C LEU A 488 -24.59 -27.94 21.51
N ASN A 489 -24.45 -27.99 22.84
CA ASN A 489 -23.55 -28.91 23.52
C ASN A 489 -24.24 -30.24 23.72
N TYR A 490 -23.66 -31.34 23.26
CA TYR A 490 -24.28 -32.65 23.39
C TYR A 490 -23.23 -33.76 23.66
N ILE A 491 -23.70 -34.82 24.30
CA ILE A 491 -23.04 -36.12 24.39
C ILE A 491 -23.89 -37.11 23.62
N TRP A 492 -23.26 -37.89 22.75
CA TRP A 492 -23.90 -38.93 21.97
C TRP A 492 -23.21 -40.27 22.21
N ALA A 493 -23.97 -41.29 22.67
CA ALA A 493 -23.44 -42.61 22.96
C ALA A 493 -23.85 -43.67 21.91
N GLY A 494 -24.47 -43.27 20.80
CA GLY A 494 -24.90 -44.15 19.72
C GLY A 494 -23.98 -44.08 18.50
N VAL A 495 -24.33 -44.85 17.47
CA VAL A 495 -23.70 -44.75 16.15
C VAL A 495 -24.00 -43.39 15.52
N PRO A 496 -23.16 -42.88 14.60
CA PRO A 496 -23.40 -41.60 13.93
C PRO A 496 -24.83 -41.54 13.38
N ALA A 497 -25.61 -40.55 13.81
CA ALA A 497 -27.01 -40.36 13.44
C ALA A 497 -27.29 -38.95 12.94
N ARG A 498 -28.34 -38.82 12.14
CA ARG A 498 -28.81 -37.50 11.66
C ARG A 498 -30.07 -37.12 12.40
N VAL A 499 -30.09 -35.93 12.99
CA VAL A 499 -31.21 -35.39 13.74
C VAL A 499 -31.61 -34.02 13.21
N GLU A 500 -32.93 -33.74 13.29
CA GLU A 500 -33.48 -32.44 12.95
C GLU A 500 -33.43 -31.52 14.16
N VAL A 501 -33.01 -30.31 13.99
CA VAL A 501 -33.00 -29.26 15.03
C VAL A 501 -33.91 -28.13 14.57
N ARG A 502 -34.96 -27.86 15.33
CA ARG A 502 -35.91 -26.76 15.10
C ARG A 502 -35.67 -25.63 16.08
N TYR A 503 -35.61 -24.40 15.59
CA TYR A 503 -35.39 -23.20 16.39
C TYR A 503 -36.09 -21.99 15.77
N GLY A 504 -37.05 -21.42 16.49
CA GLY A 504 -37.95 -20.40 15.92
C GLY A 504 -38.74 -20.95 14.73
N SER A 505 -38.70 -20.27 13.60
CA SER A 505 -39.32 -20.71 12.33
C SER A 505 -38.35 -21.53 11.44
N LEU A 506 -37.14 -21.78 11.91
CA LEU A 506 -36.11 -22.47 11.15
C LEU A 506 -35.96 -23.92 11.59
N ALA A 507 -35.56 -24.77 10.64
CA ALA A 507 -35.12 -26.13 10.90
C ALA A 507 -33.76 -26.37 10.21
N GLY A 508 -32.94 -27.17 10.84
CA GLY A 508 -31.64 -27.58 10.32
C GLY A 508 -31.32 -29.02 10.69
N TRP A 509 -30.41 -29.64 9.95
CA TRP A 509 -29.98 -31.00 10.24
C TRP A 509 -28.54 -30.97 10.76
N ILE A 510 -28.30 -31.75 11.83
CA ILE A 510 -26.96 -32.01 12.34
C ILE A 510 -26.68 -33.51 12.31
N ARG A 511 -25.42 -33.86 12.11
CA ARG A 511 -24.92 -35.22 12.27
C ARG A 511 -24.35 -35.37 13.66
N LEU A 512 -24.97 -36.18 14.48
CA LEU A 512 -24.46 -36.56 15.80
C LEU A 512 -23.25 -37.49 15.61
N VAL A 513 -22.18 -37.23 16.34
CA VAL A 513 -20.96 -38.02 16.38
C VAL A 513 -20.77 -38.53 17.80
N PRO A 514 -20.34 -39.79 18.00
CA PRO A 514 -20.11 -40.33 19.34
C PRO A 514 -19.16 -39.49 20.18
N GLY A 515 -19.47 -39.29 21.45
CA GLY A 515 -18.69 -38.49 22.38
C GLY A 515 -19.32 -37.12 22.71
N LEU A 516 -18.52 -36.27 23.37
CA LEU A 516 -18.88 -34.88 23.73
C LEU A 516 -18.50 -33.95 22.58
N HIS A 517 -19.50 -33.28 22.03
CA HIS A 517 -19.31 -32.40 20.89
C HIS A 517 -20.19 -31.16 20.95
N ASN A 518 -19.80 -30.17 20.13
CA ASN A 518 -20.58 -28.98 19.84
C ASN A 518 -21.10 -29.06 18.41
N ALA A 519 -22.39 -28.79 18.22
CA ALA A 519 -22.98 -28.59 16.91
C ALA A 519 -23.38 -27.12 16.73
N TYR A 520 -23.16 -26.60 15.54
CA TYR A 520 -23.41 -25.21 15.21
C TYR A 520 -24.48 -25.09 14.13
N LEU A 521 -25.34 -24.08 14.24
CA LEU A 521 -26.38 -23.76 13.28
C LEU A 521 -26.54 -22.23 13.15
N PRO A 522 -26.79 -21.71 11.94
CA PRO A 522 -27.06 -20.29 11.76
C PRO A 522 -28.44 -19.93 12.32
N VAL A 523 -28.54 -18.90 13.13
CA VAL A 523 -29.82 -18.41 13.68
C VAL A 523 -30.17 -17.06 13.10
N ARG A 524 -31.37 -16.96 12.53
CA ARG A 524 -31.99 -15.72 12.09
C ARG A 524 -33.23 -15.42 12.90
N GLY A 525 -33.35 -14.23 13.41
CA GLY A 525 -34.48 -13.79 14.19
C GLY A 525 -34.46 -14.20 15.65
N ARG A 526 -35.61 -14.07 16.33
CA ARG A 526 -35.76 -14.30 17.78
C ARG A 526 -36.07 -15.76 18.08
N VAL A 527 -35.26 -16.41 18.89
CA VAL A 527 -35.44 -17.81 19.34
C VAL A 527 -35.63 -17.86 20.85
N ARG A 528 -36.59 -18.62 21.30
CA ARG A 528 -36.85 -18.91 22.73
C ARG A 528 -36.41 -20.31 23.17
N SER A 529 -36.44 -21.25 22.22
CA SER A 529 -36.11 -22.64 22.48
C SER A 529 -35.55 -23.31 21.24
N VAL A 530 -34.81 -24.37 21.46
CA VAL A 530 -34.28 -25.27 20.44
C VAL A 530 -34.78 -26.65 20.71
N THR A 531 -35.35 -27.32 19.72
CA THR A 531 -35.85 -28.69 19.86
C THR A 531 -35.12 -29.61 18.89
N VAL A 532 -34.54 -30.67 19.42
CA VAL A 532 -33.87 -31.73 18.64
C VAL A 532 -34.87 -32.89 18.50
N TYR A 533 -35.09 -33.31 17.23
CA TYR A 533 -35.99 -34.40 16.87
C TYR A 533 -35.25 -35.58 16.27
N GLY A 534 -35.68 -36.81 16.54
CA GLY A 534 -35.16 -38.01 15.87
C GLY A 534 -34.79 -39.12 16.85
N ALA A 535 -33.77 -39.89 16.52
CA ALA A 535 -33.24 -40.96 17.35
C ALA A 535 -32.46 -40.38 18.55
N VAL A 536 -33.15 -39.93 19.59
CA VAL A 536 -32.56 -39.25 20.74
C VAL A 536 -32.38 -40.14 21.98
N SER A 537 -32.51 -41.47 21.84
CA SER A 537 -32.44 -42.42 22.96
C SER A 537 -31.12 -42.35 23.74
N HIS A 538 -30.01 -42.10 23.05
CA HIS A 538 -28.66 -42.00 23.63
C HIS A 538 -28.08 -40.56 23.57
N LEU A 539 -28.96 -39.55 23.36
CA LEU A 539 -28.57 -38.14 23.27
C LEU A 539 -28.77 -37.45 24.62
N CYS A 540 -27.69 -36.92 25.16
CA CYS A 540 -27.68 -35.96 26.24
C CYS A 540 -27.38 -34.56 25.66
N VAL A 541 -28.32 -33.62 25.81
CA VAL A 541 -28.09 -32.22 25.48
C VAL A 541 -27.77 -31.47 26.77
N GLY A 542 -26.53 -31.01 26.93
CA GLY A 542 -26.09 -30.29 28.13
C GLY A 542 -26.55 -28.82 28.15
N GLY A 543 -26.68 -28.20 26.99
CA GLY A 543 -27.11 -26.81 26.88
C GLY A 543 -27.08 -26.27 25.47
N ALA A 544 -27.58 -25.05 25.32
CA ALA A 544 -27.54 -24.30 24.08
C ALA A 544 -27.15 -22.85 24.36
N GLU A 545 -26.36 -22.29 23.44
CA GLU A 545 -25.95 -20.89 23.44
C GLU A 545 -26.21 -20.28 22.05
N ALA A 546 -26.74 -19.05 22.03
CA ALA A 546 -27.00 -18.35 20.78
C ALA A 546 -26.38 -16.93 20.83
N GLY A 547 -25.44 -16.66 19.94
CA GLY A 547 -24.67 -15.43 19.98
C GLY A 547 -23.66 -15.32 18.85
N VAL A 548 -22.61 -14.56 19.09
CA VAL A 548 -21.49 -14.37 18.18
C VAL A 548 -20.29 -15.19 18.64
N PRO A 549 -19.51 -15.78 17.72
CA PRO A 549 -18.28 -16.44 18.09
C PRO A 549 -17.26 -15.41 18.60
N VAL A 550 -16.57 -15.75 19.70
CA VAL A 550 -15.51 -14.94 20.32
C VAL A 550 -14.38 -15.86 20.78
N PRO A 551 -13.13 -15.38 20.81
CA PRO A 551 -12.02 -16.10 21.40
C PRO A 551 -12.18 -16.16 22.93
N LEU A 552 -11.79 -17.32 23.51
CA LEU A 552 -11.83 -17.54 24.97
C LEU A 552 -10.72 -16.76 25.68
#